data_0abb6c328eef7ddb634652071a164157
#
_entry.id   0abb6c328eef7ddb634652071a164157
#
_cell.length_a   1.000
_cell.length_b   1.000
_cell.length_c   1.000
_cell.angle_alpha   90.00
_cell.angle_beta   90.00
_cell.angle_gamma   90.00
#
_symmetry.space_group_name_H-M   'P 1'
#
loop_
_entity.id
_entity.type
_entity.pdbx_description
1 polymer ?
#
loop_
_entity_poly.entity_id
_entity_poly.type
_entity_poly.pdbx_seq_one_letter_code
_entity_poly.pdbx_strand_id
1 'polypeptide(L)'
;NLPGIETRGIEAGLRVARGPIRFEGSVSYSDPRVEGEGASLALDGNRPPQSPRWMAAASLAYTPAENTTLSLSLRHVGEQFEDDRETDVLPAFTTLGAYVQLPLVGQLHLVLRAENLFDATIVTRNDGGDLDLGAPRTVWAGLRYGF
;
A
#
# COMPACT_ATOMS: atom_id res chain seq x y z
N ASN A 1 21.22 9.38 19.24
CA ASN A 1 20.50 8.13 19.48
C ASN A 1 19.19 8.45 20.20
N LEU A 2 18.06 7.94 19.73
CA LEU A 2 16.79 7.99 20.44
C LEU A 2 16.80 6.94 21.55
N PRO A 3 16.36 7.24 22.78
CA PRO A 3 16.32 6.27 23.87
C PRO A 3 15.27 5.17 23.64
N GLY A 4 14.14 5.49 23.00
CA GLY A 4 13.10 4.52 22.70
C GLY A 4 12.01 5.03 21.77
N ILE A 5 11.18 4.11 21.32
CA ILE A 5 9.90 4.38 20.63
C ILE A 5 8.85 3.50 21.28
N GLU A 6 7.83 4.12 21.86
CA GLU A 6 6.65 3.41 22.34
C GLU A 6 5.62 3.35 21.20
N THR A 7 5.07 2.18 20.92
CA THR A 7 4.04 2.00 19.88
C THR A 7 2.81 1.35 20.47
N ARG A 8 1.64 1.96 20.24
CA ARG A 8 0.34 1.39 20.55
C ARG A 8 -0.48 1.27 19.28
N GLY A 9 -1.19 0.17 19.12
CA GLY A 9 -1.94 -0.02 17.89
C GLY A 9 -2.95 -1.16 17.96
N ILE A 10 -3.68 -1.30 16.86
CA ILE A 10 -4.63 -2.38 16.64
C ILE A 10 -4.55 -2.80 15.18
N GLU A 11 -4.64 -4.08 14.95
CA GLU A 11 -4.68 -4.67 13.61
C GLU A 11 -5.88 -5.59 13.47
N ALA A 12 -6.50 -5.57 12.30
CA ALA A 12 -7.58 -6.47 11.95
C ALA A 12 -7.39 -7.00 10.53
N GLY A 13 -7.72 -8.26 10.32
CA GLY A 13 -7.66 -8.92 9.02
C GLY A 13 -8.87 -9.82 8.80
N LEU A 14 -9.32 -9.88 7.55
CA LEU A 14 -10.41 -10.74 7.12
C LEU A 14 -10.02 -11.47 5.86
N ARG A 15 -10.26 -12.79 5.82
CA ARG A 15 -10.14 -13.60 4.62
C ARG A 15 -11.42 -14.39 4.43
N VAL A 16 -12.01 -14.27 3.24
CA VAL A 16 -13.21 -14.99 2.85
C VAL A 16 -12.99 -15.65 1.49
N ALA A 17 -13.34 -16.92 1.37
CA ALA A 17 -13.35 -17.63 0.11
C ALA A 17 -14.69 -18.35 -0.04
N ARG A 18 -15.40 -18.08 -1.14
CA ARG A 18 -16.68 -18.73 -1.46
C ARG A 18 -16.82 -18.95 -2.96
N GLY A 19 -16.77 -20.22 -3.35
CA GLY A 19 -16.78 -20.59 -4.77
C GLY A 19 -15.63 -19.91 -5.52
N PRO A 20 -15.92 -19.21 -6.62
CA PRO A 20 -14.89 -18.55 -7.42
C PRO A 20 -14.40 -17.21 -6.83
N ILE A 21 -14.96 -16.76 -5.72
CA ILE A 21 -14.66 -15.46 -5.13
C ILE A 21 -13.73 -15.63 -3.93
N ARG A 22 -12.65 -14.82 -3.89
CA ARG A 22 -11.76 -14.69 -2.75
C ARG A 22 -11.61 -13.22 -2.42
N PHE A 23 -11.83 -12.89 -1.15
CA PHE A 23 -11.57 -11.58 -0.58
C PHE A 23 -10.53 -11.71 0.53
N GLU A 24 -9.58 -10.79 0.54
CA GLU A 24 -8.63 -10.60 1.65
C GLU A 24 -8.56 -9.11 1.95
N GLY A 25 -8.58 -8.76 3.23
CA GLY A 25 -8.47 -7.38 3.66
C GLY A 25 -7.77 -7.28 5.00
N SER A 26 -7.03 -6.20 5.19
CA SER A 26 -6.38 -5.85 6.44
C SER A 26 -6.43 -4.36 6.67
N VAL A 27 -6.50 -3.97 7.93
CA VAL A 27 -6.37 -2.58 8.38
C VAL A 27 -5.54 -2.57 9.64
N SER A 28 -4.65 -1.60 9.75
CA SER A 28 -3.86 -1.35 10.95
C SER A 28 -3.95 0.12 11.33
N TYR A 29 -4.04 0.34 12.63
CA TYR A 29 -3.82 1.62 13.28
C TYR A 29 -2.63 1.48 14.21
N SER A 30 -1.67 2.40 14.12
CA SER A 30 -0.46 2.43 14.93
C SER A 30 -0.16 3.88 15.35
N ASP A 31 0.09 4.10 16.63
CA ASP A 31 0.51 5.42 17.14
C ASP A 31 1.90 5.29 17.81
N PRO A 32 2.96 5.26 16.99
CA PRO A 32 4.33 5.26 17.50
C PRO A 32 4.71 6.66 18.00
N ARG A 33 5.38 6.71 19.16
CA ARG A 33 5.88 7.94 19.80
C ARG A 33 7.32 7.78 20.21
N VAL A 34 8.12 8.78 19.90
CA VAL A 34 9.50 8.89 20.34
C VAL A 34 9.51 9.18 21.84
N GLU A 35 10.29 8.43 22.60
CA GLU A 35 10.66 8.76 23.99
C GLU A 35 11.96 9.54 23.96
N GLY A 36 11.84 10.87 24.05
CA GLY A 36 12.99 11.78 23.94
C GLY A 36 13.60 12.09 25.31
N GLU A 37 14.93 11.94 25.44
CA GLU A 37 15.66 12.32 26.64
C GLU A 37 16.92 13.12 26.28
N GLY A 38 17.37 13.97 27.18
CA GLY A 38 18.60 14.73 27.01
C GLY A 38 18.63 15.53 25.70
N ALA A 39 19.54 15.21 24.81
CA ALA A 39 19.69 15.90 23.52
C ALA A 39 18.50 15.64 22.54
N SER A 40 17.73 14.60 22.75
CA SER A 40 16.55 14.26 21.93
C SER A 40 15.21 14.70 22.54
N LEU A 41 15.22 15.45 23.64
CA LEU A 41 14.01 15.92 24.33
C LEU A 41 13.08 16.72 23.41
N ALA A 42 13.63 17.43 22.44
CA ALA A 42 12.83 18.18 21.45
C ALA A 42 11.99 17.29 20.50
N LEU A 43 12.26 16.00 20.46
CA LEU A 43 11.55 15.01 19.66
C LEU A 43 10.56 14.19 20.49
N ASP A 44 10.49 14.43 21.79
CA ASP A 44 9.61 13.68 22.68
C ASP A 44 8.14 13.80 22.28
N GLY A 45 7.47 12.67 22.13
CA GLY A 45 6.08 12.59 21.68
C GLY A 45 5.86 12.71 20.17
N ASN A 46 6.88 13.05 19.38
CA ASN A 46 6.76 13.07 17.92
C ASN A 46 6.64 11.65 17.36
N ARG A 47 6.08 11.55 16.15
CA ARG A 47 6.06 10.30 15.38
C ARG A 47 7.43 10.09 14.71
N PRO A 48 7.94 8.87 14.71
CA PRO A 48 9.11 8.55 13.89
C PRO A 48 8.85 8.83 12.40
N PRO A 49 9.87 9.20 11.62
CA PRO A 49 9.75 9.36 10.18
C PRO A 49 9.11 8.16 9.51
N GLN A 50 8.36 8.40 8.44
CA GLN A 50 7.72 7.40 7.58
C GLN A 50 6.86 6.36 8.35
N SER A 51 6.19 6.83 9.41
CA SER A 51 5.35 6.01 10.28
C SER A 51 3.88 6.45 10.18
N PRO A 52 3.12 5.99 9.18
CA PRO A 52 1.72 6.34 9.03
C PRO A 52 0.87 5.71 10.14
N ARG A 53 -0.12 6.46 10.66
CA ARG A 53 -1.02 5.92 11.66
C ARG A 53 -2.00 4.89 11.10
N TRP A 54 -2.42 5.06 9.86
CA TRP A 54 -3.38 4.18 9.21
C TRP A 54 -2.78 3.52 7.99
N MET A 55 -2.91 2.23 7.91
CA MET A 55 -2.68 1.46 6.68
C MET A 55 -3.83 0.51 6.45
N ALA A 56 -4.22 0.36 5.19
CA ALA A 56 -5.20 -0.65 4.79
C ALA A 56 -4.81 -1.26 3.44
N ALA A 57 -5.10 -2.54 3.30
CA ALA A 57 -4.98 -3.25 2.04
C ALA A 57 -6.20 -4.16 1.86
N ALA A 58 -6.68 -4.27 0.63
CA ALA A 58 -7.73 -5.21 0.29
C ALA A 58 -7.49 -5.80 -1.10
N SER A 59 -7.88 -7.04 -1.29
CA SER A 59 -7.91 -7.69 -2.60
C SER A 59 -9.19 -8.47 -2.79
N LEU A 60 -9.74 -8.39 -3.99
CA LEU A 60 -10.89 -9.17 -4.43
C LEU A 60 -10.50 -9.91 -5.70
N ALA A 61 -10.55 -11.24 -5.68
CA ALA A 61 -10.30 -12.07 -6.84
C ALA A 61 -11.55 -12.88 -7.21
N TYR A 62 -11.79 -12.98 -8.51
CA TYR A 62 -12.85 -13.79 -9.10
C TYR A 62 -12.24 -14.73 -10.14
N THR A 63 -12.35 -16.03 -9.89
CA THR A 63 -11.81 -17.10 -10.74
C THR A 63 -12.94 -18.02 -11.19
N PRO A 64 -13.78 -17.59 -12.16
CA PRO A 64 -14.97 -18.35 -12.58
C PRO A 64 -14.67 -19.68 -13.28
N ALA A 65 -13.50 -19.77 -13.89
CA ALA A 65 -13.08 -20.94 -14.63
C ALA A 65 -11.56 -21.12 -14.51
N GLU A 66 -11.07 -22.27 -14.92
CA GLU A 66 -9.64 -22.55 -14.99
C GLU A 66 -8.94 -21.51 -15.89
N ASN A 67 -7.79 -21.01 -15.45
CA ASN A 67 -6.98 -20.01 -16.15
C ASN A 67 -7.68 -18.64 -16.40
N THR A 68 -8.84 -18.41 -15.78
CA THR A 68 -9.53 -17.12 -15.83
C THR A 68 -9.46 -16.47 -14.47
N THR A 69 -8.82 -15.30 -14.36
CA THR A 69 -8.69 -14.55 -13.12
C THR A 69 -8.95 -13.07 -13.37
N LEU A 70 -9.83 -12.51 -12.57
CA LEU A 70 -10.08 -11.06 -12.50
C LEU A 70 -9.80 -10.66 -11.05
N SER A 71 -8.95 -9.67 -10.81
CA SER A 71 -8.75 -9.20 -9.46
C SER A 71 -8.58 -7.69 -9.38
N LEU A 72 -9.00 -7.15 -8.24
CA LEU A 72 -8.79 -5.78 -7.83
C LEU A 72 -7.99 -5.78 -6.54
N SER A 73 -7.10 -4.80 -6.40
CA SER A 73 -6.32 -4.58 -5.18
C SER A 73 -6.35 -3.12 -4.80
N LEU A 74 -6.62 -2.85 -3.54
CA LEU A 74 -6.62 -1.51 -2.96
C LEU A 74 -5.53 -1.43 -1.92
N ARG A 75 -4.79 -0.32 -1.91
CA ARG A 75 -3.83 0.03 -0.87
C ARG A 75 -4.07 1.46 -0.42
N HIS A 76 -4.17 1.65 0.88
CA HIS A 76 -4.21 2.96 1.53
C HIS A 76 -3.04 3.09 2.49
N VAL A 77 -2.37 4.23 2.45
CA VAL A 77 -1.36 4.65 3.42
C VAL A 77 -1.78 6.03 3.92
N GLY A 78 -1.91 6.16 5.21
CA GLY A 78 -2.24 7.43 5.86
C GLY A 78 -1.10 8.44 5.76
N GLU A 79 -1.39 9.66 6.14
CA GLU A 79 -0.39 10.72 6.26
C GLU A 79 0.73 10.33 7.21
N GLN A 80 1.95 10.70 6.85
CA GLN A 80 3.16 10.50 7.62
C GLN A 80 4.11 11.69 7.42
N PHE A 81 5.26 11.69 8.07
CA PHE A 81 6.29 12.72 7.91
C PHE A 81 7.59 12.11 7.40
N GLU A 82 8.33 12.89 6.63
CA GLU A 82 9.66 12.50 6.18
C GLU A 82 10.69 12.66 7.30
N ASP A 83 10.51 13.70 8.12
CA ASP A 83 11.45 14.12 9.15
C ASP A 83 10.96 13.81 10.58
N ASP A 84 11.86 13.82 11.53
CA ASP A 84 11.62 13.58 12.95
C ASP A 84 10.98 14.76 13.70
N ARG A 85 10.87 15.93 13.04
CA ARG A 85 10.25 17.15 13.58
C ARG A 85 8.80 17.36 13.13
N GLU A 86 8.28 16.43 12.33
CA GLU A 86 6.94 16.50 11.75
C GLU A 86 6.71 17.77 10.88
N THR A 87 7.75 18.25 10.18
CA THR A 87 7.66 19.44 9.32
C THR A 87 7.41 19.09 7.86
N ASP A 88 8.00 18.01 7.35
CA ASP A 88 7.91 17.59 5.95
C ASP A 88 6.85 16.50 5.79
N VAL A 89 5.64 16.95 5.41
CA VAL A 89 4.47 16.07 5.28
C VAL A 89 4.57 15.19 4.04
N LEU A 90 4.32 13.90 4.21
CA LEU A 90 4.01 12.95 3.14
C LEU A 90 2.51 12.69 3.16
N PRO A 91 1.74 13.23 2.18
CA PRO A 91 0.29 13.11 2.17
C PRO A 91 -0.20 11.67 2.08
N ALA A 92 -1.36 11.41 2.67
CA ALA A 92 -2.03 10.13 2.52
C ALA A 92 -2.36 9.85 1.05
N PHE A 93 -2.30 8.59 0.66
CA PHE A 93 -2.71 8.16 -0.68
C PHE A 93 -3.49 6.85 -0.67
N THR A 94 -4.29 6.66 -1.70
CA THR A 94 -5.00 5.41 -1.97
C THR A 94 -4.79 5.02 -3.43
N THR A 95 -4.34 3.80 -3.66
CA THR A 95 -4.18 3.26 -5.02
C THR A 95 -5.10 2.08 -5.25
N LEU A 96 -5.58 1.94 -6.47
CA LEU A 96 -6.30 0.77 -6.96
C LEU A 96 -5.49 0.11 -8.07
N GLY A 97 -5.30 -1.20 -7.96
CA GLY A 97 -4.73 -2.05 -9.00
C GLY A 97 -5.77 -2.99 -9.57
N ALA A 98 -5.56 -3.42 -10.81
CA ALA A 98 -6.38 -4.42 -11.47
C ALA A 98 -5.50 -5.46 -12.18
N TYR A 99 -5.96 -6.69 -12.20
CA TYR A 99 -5.32 -7.80 -12.91
C TYR A 99 -6.38 -8.64 -13.60
N VAL A 100 -6.10 -8.99 -14.86
CA VAL A 100 -6.95 -9.84 -15.68
C VAL A 100 -6.09 -10.89 -16.35
N GLN A 101 -6.46 -12.15 -16.25
CA GLN A 101 -5.93 -13.25 -17.04
C GLN A 101 -7.07 -13.98 -17.72
N LEU A 102 -6.96 -14.16 -19.03
CA LEU A 102 -7.95 -14.84 -19.85
C LEU A 102 -7.27 -15.88 -20.75
N PRO A 103 -7.83 -17.09 -20.89
CA PRO A 103 -7.34 -18.03 -21.89
C PRO A 103 -7.64 -17.51 -23.30
N LEU A 104 -6.69 -17.66 -24.22
CA LEU A 104 -6.86 -17.34 -25.64
C LEU A 104 -7.05 -18.63 -26.46
N VAL A 105 -5.95 -19.34 -26.70
CA VAL A 105 -5.95 -20.58 -27.47
C VAL A 105 -4.94 -21.58 -26.91
N GLY A 106 -5.34 -22.79 -26.68
CA GLY A 106 -4.48 -23.82 -26.09
C GLY A 106 -3.97 -23.40 -24.72
N GLN A 107 -2.66 -23.32 -24.57
CA GLN A 107 -1.99 -22.90 -23.34
C GLN A 107 -1.58 -21.41 -23.33
N LEU A 108 -2.05 -20.63 -24.30
CA LEU A 108 -1.78 -19.21 -24.41
C LEU A 108 -2.82 -18.39 -23.65
N HIS A 109 -2.36 -17.46 -22.82
CA HIS A 109 -3.21 -16.58 -22.01
C HIS A 109 -2.87 -15.12 -22.27
N LEU A 110 -3.90 -14.27 -22.31
CA LEU A 110 -3.76 -12.81 -22.21
C LEU A 110 -3.63 -12.43 -20.75
N VAL A 111 -2.67 -11.56 -20.44
CA VAL A 111 -2.51 -10.97 -19.10
C VAL A 111 -2.53 -9.46 -19.25
N LEU A 112 -3.43 -8.81 -18.50
CA LEU A 112 -3.49 -7.37 -18.35
C LEU A 112 -3.27 -7.03 -16.89
N ARG A 113 -2.49 -5.98 -16.62
CA ARG A 113 -2.25 -5.46 -15.28
C ARG A 113 -2.27 -3.94 -15.31
N ALA A 114 -2.93 -3.36 -14.35
CA ALA A 114 -2.89 -1.92 -14.10
C ALA A 114 -2.53 -1.67 -12.63
N GLU A 115 -1.66 -0.71 -12.39
CA GLU A 115 -1.32 -0.20 -11.06
C GLU A 115 -1.65 1.29 -11.01
N ASN A 116 -2.01 1.75 -9.81
CA ASN A 116 -2.42 3.13 -9.58
C ASN A 116 -3.45 3.61 -10.61
N LEU A 117 -4.54 2.86 -10.79
CA LEU A 117 -5.50 3.01 -11.88
C LEU A 117 -6.09 4.42 -11.99
N PHE A 118 -6.26 5.13 -10.86
CA PHE A 118 -6.78 6.50 -10.81
C PHE A 118 -5.69 7.58 -10.86
N ASP A 119 -4.43 7.19 -11.07
CA ASP A 119 -3.30 8.12 -11.17
C ASP A 119 -3.17 9.02 -9.92
N ALA A 120 -3.37 8.42 -8.74
CA ALA A 120 -3.17 9.14 -7.48
C ALA A 120 -1.71 9.57 -7.34
N THR A 121 -1.47 10.83 -6.98
CA THR A 121 -0.13 11.32 -6.67
C THR A 121 0.37 10.68 -5.38
N ILE A 122 1.51 10.02 -5.45
CA ILE A 122 2.18 9.37 -4.33
C ILE A 122 3.46 10.14 -4.07
N VAL A 123 3.54 10.86 -2.95
CA VAL A 123 4.78 11.50 -2.53
C VAL A 123 5.54 10.50 -1.67
N THR A 124 6.74 10.11 -2.13
CA THR A 124 7.60 9.12 -1.47
C THR A 124 8.71 9.73 -0.65
N ARG A 125 9.04 11.00 -0.92
CA ARG A 125 9.99 11.82 -0.18
C ARG A 125 9.57 13.29 -0.27
N ASN A 126 9.80 14.03 0.80
CA ASN A 126 9.65 15.48 0.86
C ASN A 126 10.84 16.04 1.67
N ASP A 127 11.70 16.81 1.03
CA ASP A 127 12.87 17.43 1.65
C ASP A 127 12.75 18.95 1.47
N GLY A 128 12.09 19.62 2.42
CA GLY A 128 11.86 21.06 2.37
C GLY A 128 11.06 21.53 1.15
N GLY A 129 10.22 20.68 0.57
CA GLY A 129 9.43 20.97 -0.62
C GLY A 129 9.96 20.34 -1.92
N ASP A 130 11.17 19.77 -1.92
CA ASP A 130 11.66 18.91 -3.01
C ASP A 130 11.01 17.54 -2.90
N LEU A 131 10.18 17.18 -3.87
CA LEU A 131 9.33 15.99 -3.83
C LEU A 131 9.83 14.90 -4.77
N ASP A 132 10.01 13.68 -4.25
CA ASP A 132 10.09 12.48 -5.08
C ASP A 132 8.71 11.84 -5.17
N LEU A 133 8.32 11.50 -6.40
CA LEU A 133 7.03 10.89 -6.66
C LEU A 133 7.16 9.38 -6.90
N GLY A 134 6.21 8.65 -6.39
CA GLY A 134 6.04 7.22 -6.65
C GLY A 134 5.53 6.95 -8.07
N ALA A 135 5.35 5.67 -8.40
CA ALA A 135 4.92 5.26 -9.73
C ALA A 135 3.54 5.85 -10.09
N PRO A 136 3.40 6.52 -11.24
CA PRO A 136 2.12 6.97 -11.76
C PRO A 136 1.28 5.76 -12.21
N ARG A 137 0.09 6.01 -12.76
CA ARG A 137 -0.69 4.96 -13.40
C ARG A 137 0.15 4.24 -14.44
N THR A 138 0.24 2.92 -14.30
CA THR A 138 0.99 2.07 -15.22
C THR A 138 0.12 0.91 -15.66
N VAL A 139 0.12 0.62 -16.96
CA VAL A 139 -0.68 -0.47 -17.55
C VAL A 139 0.25 -1.37 -18.35
N TRP A 140 0.14 -2.67 -18.15
CA TRP A 140 0.85 -3.70 -18.92
C TRP A 140 -0.13 -4.63 -19.62
N ALA A 141 0.25 -5.05 -20.79
CA ALA A 141 -0.35 -6.16 -21.50
C ALA A 141 0.73 -7.17 -21.87
N GLY A 142 0.43 -8.44 -21.71
CA GLY A 142 1.37 -9.51 -21.97
C GLY A 142 0.69 -10.81 -22.37
N LEU A 143 1.48 -11.72 -22.91
CA LEU A 143 1.09 -13.08 -23.24
C LEU A 143 1.86 -14.03 -22.32
N ARG A 144 1.15 -15.01 -21.75
CA ARG A 144 1.73 -16.07 -20.94
C ARG A 144 1.46 -17.40 -21.64
N TYR A 145 2.50 -18.18 -21.86
CA TYR A 145 2.40 -19.54 -22.35
C TYR A 145 2.75 -20.53 -21.24
N GLY A 146 1.89 -21.53 -21.01
CA GLY A 146 2.15 -22.65 -20.10
C GLY A 146 2.69 -23.84 -20.90
N PHE A 147 3.60 -24.62 -20.37
CA PHE A 147 4.10 -25.89 -20.95
C PHE A 147 4.15 -27.00 -19.89
#